data_1a8322b7671b779c3f52a2087b960c7d
#
_entry.id   1a8322b7671b779c3f52a2087b960c7d
#
_cell.length_a   1.000
_cell.length_b   1.000
_cell.length_c   1.000
_cell.angle_alpha   90.00
_cell.angle_beta   90.00
_cell.angle_gamma   90.00
#
_symmetry.space_group_name_H-M   'P 1'
#
loop_
_entity.id
_entity.type
_entity.pdbx_description
1 polymer ?
#
loop_
_entity_poly.entity_id
_entity_poly.type
_entity_poly.pdbx_seq_one_letter_code
_entity_poly.pdbx_strand_id
1 'polypeptide(L)'
;MPRTKAIANKEELKIEYVPLEQVKRWPRNPKNHDLDTLEKSIIRFGFVQPVIVDGKSKKLVAGHGRLEALLRLKERGDEPPERIRVDEKNGAWMIPVLSGVKFASEADAEAYLIADNRIAELGGWDTNLLTDMLKEMTSDKSKLIGIGYNREDVDVLLAKLNNDVKDAGVNFNAEYQFRIEIDCENEQQQRAFLNRFELEGLKCRALIL
;
A
#
# COMPACT_ATOMS: atom_id res chain seq x y z
N MET A 1 -15.35 -28.74 7.16
CA MET A 1 -14.08 -28.16 6.65
C MET A 1 -12.93 -29.06 7.10
N PRO A 2 -12.07 -29.54 6.20
CA PRO A 2 -10.93 -30.34 6.64
C PRO A 2 -9.97 -29.45 7.45
N ARG A 3 -9.63 -29.87 8.67
CA ARG A 3 -8.57 -29.24 9.46
C ARG A 3 -7.27 -29.35 8.68
N THR A 4 -6.76 -28.24 8.19
CA THR A 4 -5.41 -28.17 7.64
C THR A 4 -4.45 -28.68 8.72
N LYS A 5 -3.69 -29.74 8.43
CA LYS A 5 -2.64 -30.23 9.33
C LYS A 5 -1.73 -29.04 9.63
N ALA A 6 -1.65 -28.66 10.90
CA ALA A 6 -0.67 -27.68 11.35
C ALA A 6 0.72 -28.16 10.91
N ILE A 7 1.36 -27.40 10.04
CA ILE A 7 2.74 -27.65 9.67
C ILE A 7 3.54 -27.47 10.96
N ALA A 8 4.08 -28.56 11.47
CA ALA A 8 4.96 -28.52 12.63
C ALA A 8 6.29 -27.85 12.20
N ASN A 9 6.28 -26.53 12.10
CA ASN A 9 7.46 -25.75 11.88
C ASN A 9 8.15 -25.59 13.22
N LYS A 10 9.21 -26.36 13.48
CA LYS A 10 10.02 -26.31 14.71
C LYS A 10 10.95 -25.09 14.76
N GLU A 11 10.97 -24.26 13.73
CA GLU A 11 11.82 -23.08 13.70
C GLU A 11 11.08 -21.88 14.27
N GLU A 12 11.70 -21.27 15.24
CA GLU A 12 11.22 -20.05 15.88
C GLU A 12 11.43 -18.84 14.94
N LEU A 13 10.45 -17.95 14.88
CA LEU A 13 10.61 -16.69 14.14
C LEU A 13 11.62 -15.80 14.87
N LYS A 14 12.61 -15.27 14.13
CA LYS A 14 13.67 -14.42 14.65
C LYS A 14 13.88 -13.20 13.78
N ILE A 15 14.24 -12.10 14.41
CA ILE A 15 14.70 -10.91 13.71
C ILE A 15 16.22 -10.95 13.66
N GLU A 16 16.76 -10.99 12.45
CA GLU A 16 18.19 -10.97 12.18
C GLU A 16 18.53 -9.74 11.35
N TYR A 17 19.71 -9.16 11.61
CA TYR A 17 20.21 -8.06 10.79
C TYR A 17 21.12 -8.61 9.70
N VAL A 18 20.76 -8.34 8.45
CA VAL A 18 21.53 -8.79 7.27
C VAL A 18 21.88 -7.60 6.37
N PRO A 19 23.00 -7.66 5.64
CA PRO A 19 23.34 -6.61 4.68
C PRO A 19 22.21 -6.39 3.66
N LEU A 20 21.86 -5.13 3.42
CA LEU A 20 20.79 -4.73 2.51
C LEU A 20 20.95 -5.36 1.12
N GLU A 21 22.16 -5.37 0.60
CA GLU A 21 22.49 -5.87 -0.73
C GLU A 21 22.45 -7.41 -0.83
N GLN A 22 22.45 -8.11 0.29
CA GLN A 22 22.38 -9.58 0.31
C GLN A 22 20.94 -10.10 0.28
N VAL A 23 19.94 -9.25 0.49
CA VAL A 23 18.54 -9.64 0.45
C VAL A 23 18.11 -9.85 -1.01
N LYS A 24 17.93 -11.13 -1.38
CA LYS A 24 17.52 -11.52 -2.73
C LYS A 24 16.03 -11.29 -2.93
N ARG A 25 15.65 -10.52 -3.94
CA ARG A 25 14.25 -10.31 -4.32
C ARG A 25 13.63 -11.59 -4.87
N TRP A 26 12.29 -11.74 -4.66
CA TRP A 26 11.53 -12.72 -5.41
C TRP A 26 11.43 -12.27 -6.87
N PRO A 27 11.75 -13.12 -7.86
CA PRO A 27 11.83 -12.70 -9.28
C PRO A 27 10.48 -12.25 -9.86
N ARG A 28 9.38 -12.83 -9.35
CA ARG A 28 8.01 -12.59 -9.83
C ARG A 28 7.20 -11.86 -8.77
N ASN A 29 7.41 -10.56 -8.62
CA ASN A 29 6.58 -9.71 -7.77
C ASN A 29 5.71 -8.80 -8.66
N PRO A 30 4.37 -9.00 -8.69
CA PRO A 30 3.48 -8.20 -9.52
C PRO A 30 3.11 -6.84 -8.89
N LYS A 31 3.46 -6.61 -7.61
CA LYS A 31 3.07 -5.39 -6.89
C LYS A 31 3.94 -4.21 -7.29
N ASN A 32 3.28 -3.14 -7.73
CA ASN A 32 3.91 -1.83 -7.89
C ASN A 32 3.92 -1.08 -6.55
N HIS A 33 4.94 -0.26 -6.34
CA HIS A 33 5.11 0.49 -5.09
C HIS A 33 5.30 1.98 -5.36
N ASP A 34 4.63 2.82 -4.57
CA ASP A 34 4.94 4.25 -4.49
C ASP A 34 6.19 4.42 -3.61
N LEU A 35 7.34 4.44 -4.27
CA LEU A 35 8.64 4.50 -3.58
C LEU A 35 8.85 5.85 -2.91
N ASP A 36 8.35 6.93 -3.47
CA ASP A 36 8.53 8.28 -2.92
C ASP A 36 7.77 8.43 -1.58
N THR A 37 6.56 7.88 -1.50
CA THR A 37 5.81 7.82 -0.25
C THR A 37 6.45 6.87 0.76
N LEU A 38 6.96 5.72 0.31
CA LEU A 38 7.67 4.76 1.18
C LEU A 38 8.96 5.36 1.75
N GLU A 39 9.77 6.07 0.94
CA GLU A 39 10.97 6.78 1.43
C GLU A 39 10.62 7.80 2.51
N LYS A 40 9.64 8.68 2.25
CA LYS A 40 9.16 9.66 3.23
C LYS A 40 8.70 9.01 4.54
N SER A 41 7.99 7.88 4.42
CA SER A 41 7.51 7.11 5.57
C SER A 41 8.68 6.52 6.37
N ILE A 42 9.65 5.91 5.70
CA ILE A 42 10.84 5.31 6.33
C ILE A 42 11.72 6.39 6.98
N ILE A 43 11.91 7.54 6.34
CA ILE A 43 12.67 8.65 6.91
C ILE A 43 11.99 9.16 8.18
N ARG A 44 10.67 9.31 8.17
CA ARG A 44 9.92 9.87 9.29
C ARG A 44 9.78 8.92 10.47
N PHE A 45 9.41 7.67 10.21
CA PHE A 45 9.07 6.70 11.26
C PHE A 45 10.20 5.71 11.56
N GLY A 46 11.25 5.73 10.76
CA GLY A 46 12.29 4.71 10.77
C GLY A 46 11.82 3.42 10.07
N PHE A 47 12.70 2.44 10.03
CA PHE A 47 12.40 1.11 9.45
C PHE A 47 11.73 0.22 10.50
N VAL A 48 10.43 0.43 10.73
CA VAL A 48 9.68 -0.20 11.83
C VAL A 48 9.17 -1.61 11.52
N GLN A 49 9.03 -1.98 10.24
CA GLN A 49 8.50 -3.26 9.83
C GLN A 49 9.58 -4.08 9.12
N PRO A 50 10.08 -5.18 9.71
CA PRO A 50 11.06 -6.06 9.06
C PRO A 50 10.57 -6.60 7.72
N VAL A 51 11.48 -6.88 6.81
CA VAL A 51 11.18 -7.65 5.61
C VAL A 51 11.15 -9.13 5.93
N ILE A 52 10.41 -9.93 5.16
CA ILE A 52 10.27 -11.38 5.39
C ILE A 52 11.00 -12.14 4.29
N VAL A 53 11.89 -13.06 4.70
CA VAL A 53 12.65 -13.91 3.79
C VAL A 53 12.25 -15.38 4.01
N ASP A 54 11.93 -16.08 2.92
CA ASP A 54 11.70 -17.52 2.97
C ASP A 54 12.98 -18.29 3.32
N GLY A 55 12.93 -19.08 4.36
CA GLY A 55 14.07 -19.84 4.88
C GLY A 55 14.61 -20.90 3.93
N LYS A 56 13.80 -21.37 2.98
CA LYS A 56 14.20 -22.35 1.96
C LYS A 56 14.93 -21.69 0.78
N SER A 57 14.22 -20.80 0.09
CA SER A 57 14.73 -20.15 -1.12
C SER A 57 15.69 -19.01 -0.83
N LYS A 58 15.70 -18.49 0.41
CA LYS A 58 16.45 -17.29 0.81
C LYS A 58 16.07 -16.05 0.04
N LYS A 59 14.85 -16.03 -0.51
CA LYS A 59 14.28 -14.89 -1.27
C LYS A 59 13.26 -14.13 -0.43
N LEU A 60 13.16 -12.84 -0.69
CA LEU A 60 12.23 -11.93 -0.08
C LEU A 60 10.78 -12.26 -0.49
N VAL A 61 9.88 -12.44 0.46
CA VAL A 61 8.45 -12.71 0.21
C VAL A 61 7.54 -11.58 0.66
N ALA A 62 8.01 -10.66 1.53
CA ALA A 62 7.29 -9.46 1.90
C ALA A 62 8.24 -8.29 2.17
N GLY A 63 7.85 -7.08 1.74
CA GLY A 63 8.62 -5.86 1.93
C GLY A 63 9.49 -5.44 0.76
N HIS A 64 9.16 -5.85 -0.48
CA HIS A 64 9.88 -5.47 -1.70
C HIS A 64 10.00 -3.96 -1.88
N GLY A 65 8.90 -3.21 -1.69
CA GLY A 65 8.93 -1.74 -1.77
C GLY A 65 9.82 -1.11 -0.71
N ARG A 66 9.80 -1.63 0.52
CA ARG A 66 10.69 -1.14 1.61
C ARG A 66 12.16 -1.39 1.31
N LEU A 67 12.48 -2.57 0.76
CA LEU A 67 13.85 -2.88 0.33
C LEU A 67 14.31 -1.92 -0.78
N GLU A 68 13.45 -1.67 -1.76
CA GLU A 68 13.73 -0.76 -2.88
C GLU A 68 13.94 0.67 -2.40
N ALA A 69 13.07 1.17 -1.53
CA ALA A 69 13.17 2.51 -0.96
C ALA A 69 14.50 2.69 -0.20
N LEU A 70 14.93 1.70 0.59
CA LEU A 70 16.24 1.75 1.27
C LEU A 70 17.42 1.76 0.28
N LEU A 71 17.34 1.00 -0.80
CA LEU A 71 18.39 1.00 -1.83
C LEU A 71 18.50 2.38 -2.49
N ARG A 72 17.37 3.01 -2.84
CA ARG A 72 17.35 4.37 -3.40
C ARG A 72 17.91 5.41 -2.43
N LEU A 73 17.53 5.35 -1.15
CA LEU A 73 18.07 6.24 -0.11
C LEU A 73 19.60 6.11 -0.02
N LYS A 74 20.09 4.87 0.03
CA LYS A 74 21.53 4.59 0.11
C LYS A 74 22.29 5.05 -1.14
N GLU A 75 21.78 4.77 -2.34
CA GLU A 75 22.36 5.21 -3.62
C GLU A 75 22.44 6.73 -3.73
N ARG A 76 21.48 7.46 -3.16
CA ARG A 76 21.46 8.91 -3.10
C ARG A 76 22.47 9.49 -2.08
N GLY A 77 23.00 8.63 -1.19
CA GLY A 77 23.93 9.04 -0.13
C GLY A 77 23.26 9.60 1.11
N ASP A 78 21.98 9.28 1.31
CA ASP A 78 21.27 9.67 2.53
C ASP A 78 21.81 8.94 3.75
N GLU A 79 21.60 9.53 4.93
CA GLU A 79 21.90 8.88 6.20
C GLU A 79 20.97 7.65 6.42
N PRO A 80 21.48 6.60 7.08
CA PRO A 80 20.67 5.42 7.36
C PRO A 80 19.48 5.78 8.27
N PRO A 81 18.25 5.43 7.85
CA PRO A 81 17.07 5.66 8.68
C PRO A 81 17.17 4.95 10.04
N GLU A 82 16.38 5.44 11.01
CA GLU A 82 16.30 4.81 12.34
C GLU A 82 16.02 3.30 12.22
N ARG A 83 16.68 2.47 13.02
CA ARG A 83 16.67 1.00 13.06
C ARG A 83 17.39 0.30 11.90
N ILE A 84 18.02 1.05 11.00
CA ILE A 84 19.05 0.52 10.10
C ILE A 84 20.40 0.63 10.83
N ARG A 85 21.12 -0.47 10.91
CA ARG A 85 22.48 -0.48 11.51
C ARG A 85 23.51 -0.32 10.41
N VAL A 86 24.64 0.25 10.74
CA VAL A 86 25.79 0.33 9.84
C VAL A 86 26.88 -0.61 10.33
N ASP A 87 27.36 -1.49 9.47
CA ASP A 87 28.51 -2.33 9.79
C ASP A 87 29.78 -1.46 9.80
N GLU A 88 30.42 -1.35 10.96
CA GLU A 88 31.62 -0.51 11.16
C GLU A 88 32.79 -0.90 10.29
N LYS A 89 32.85 -2.15 9.80
CA LYS A 89 33.98 -2.66 9.02
C LYS A 89 33.93 -2.25 7.56
N ASN A 90 32.72 -2.15 7.00
CA ASN A 90 32.56 -1.97 5.55
C ASN A 90 31.48 -0.92 5.17
N GLY A 91 30.84 -0.28 6.15
CA GLY A 91 29.79 0.71 5.92
C GLY A 91 28.48 0.13 5.35
N ALA A 92 28.29 -1.20 5.37
CA ALA A 92 27.08 -1.81 4.85
C ALA A 92 25.86 -1.48 5.72
N TRP A 93 24.74 -1.17 5.09
CA TRP A 93 23.48 -1.03 5.81
C TRP A 93 22.93 -2.41 6.16
N MET A 94 22.71 -2.64 7.44
CA MET A 94 22.17 -3.86 7.98
C MET A 94 20.70 -3.68 8.29
N ILE A 95 19.82 -4.44 7.62
CA ILE A 95 18.37 -4.33 7.77
C ILE A 95 17.79 -5.45 8.61
N PRO A 96 16.72 -5.20 9.40
CA PRO A 96 16.04 -6.26 10.15
C PRO A 96 15.21 -7.13 9.19
N VAL A 97 15.46 -8.43 9.24
CA VAL A 97 14.78 -9.47 8.46
C VAL A 97 14.11 -10.44 9.41
N LEU A 98 12.85 -10.76 9.19
CA LEU A 98 12.16 -11.85 9.86
C LEU A 98 12.56 -13.17 9.18
N SER A 99 13.29 -14.01 9.90
CA SER A 99 13.73 -15.35 9.52
C SER A 99 12.92 -16.44 10.23
N GLY A 100 13.08 -17.69 9.82
CA GLY A 100 12.34 -18.84 10.36
C GLY A 100 11.03 -19.15 9.63
N VAL A 101 10.57 -18.28 8.72
CA VAL A 101 9.42 -18.57 7.85
C VAL A 101 9.86 -19.57 6.77
N LYS A 102 9.13 -20.68 6.61
CA LYS A 102 9.37 -21.67 5.55
C LYS A 102 8.06 -22.05 4.88
N PHE A 103 8.01 -21.88 3.57
CA PHE A 103 6.87 -22.31 2.78
C PHE A 103 7.04 -23.74 2.30
N ALA A 104 5.94 -24.47 2.12
CA ALA A 104 5.96 -25.86 1.66
C ALA A 104 6.56 -25.97 0.25
N SER A 105 6.22 -25.00 -0.63
CA SER A 105 6.69 -24.92 -2.03
C SER A 105 6.96 -23.46 -2.44
N GLU A 106 7.61 -23.27 -3.59
CA GLU A 106 7.75 -21.94 -4.20
C GLU A 106 6.37 -21.34 -4.57
N ALA A 107 5.43 -22.17 -4.98
CA ALA A 107 4.05 -21.73 -5.26
C ALA A 107 3.35 -21.18 -4.00
N ASP A 108 3.56 -21.81 -2.84
CA ASP A 108 3.02 -21.29 -1.57
C ASP A 108 3.67 -19.97 -1.17
N ALA A 109 4.97 -19.80 -1.44
CA ALA A 109 5.66 -18.54 -1.18
C ALA A 109 5.15 -17.43 -2.12
N GLU A 110 4.91 -17.72 -3.40
CA GLU A 110 4.29 -16.79 -4.35
C GLU A 110 2.84 -16.47 -3.96
N ALA A 111 2.07 -17.45 -3.53
CA ALA A 111 0.72 -17.24 -3.02
C ALA A 111 0.71 -16.32 -1.78
N TYR A 112 1.67 -16.52 -0.85
CA TYR A 112 1.81 -15.64 0.31
C TYR A 112 2.19 -14.21 -0.10
N LEU A 113 3.11 -14.03 -1.05
CA LEU A 113 3.50 -12.73 -1.57
C LEU A 113 2.28 -11.94 -2.13
N ILE A 114 1.38 -12.63 -2.82
CA ILE A 114 0.13 -12.04 -3.31
C ILE A 114 -0.81 -11.74 -2.14
N ALA A 115 -0.99 -12.71 -1.21
CA ALA A 115 -1.92 -12.59 -0.09
C ALA A 115 -1.55 -11.44 0.86
N ASP A 116 -0.26 -11.28 1.18
CA ASP A 116 0.27 -10.22 2.05
C ASP A 116 -0.16 -8.82 1.57
N ASN A 117 -0.15 -8.60 0.26
CA ASN A 117 -0.61 -7.35 -0.34
C ASN A 117 -2.13 -7.29 -0.48
N ARG A 118 -2.75 -8.36 -1.02
CA ARG A 118 -4.17 -8.35 -1.38
C ARG A 118 -5.09 -8.26 -0.18
N ILE A 119 -4.75 -8.93 0.92
CA ILE A 119 -5.57 -8.91 2.14
C ILE A 119 -5.64 -7.49 2.73
N ALA A 120 -4.52 -6.74 2.69
CA ALA A 120 -4.51 -5.35 3.13
C ALA A 120 -5.39 -4.46 2.23
N GLU A 121 -5.44 -4.73 0.92
CA GLU A 121 -6.30 -3.99 -0.03
C GLU A 121 -7.79 -4.29 0.13
N LEU A 122 -8.15 -5.51 0.58
CA LEU A 122 -9.55 -5.91 0.83
C LEU A 122 -10.13 -5.24 2.08
N GLY A 123 -9.29 -4.75 2.96
CA GLY A 123 -9.71 -3.93 4.09
C GLY A 123 -10.17 -2.55 3.62
N GLY A 124 -11.02 -1.93 4.43
CA GLY A 124 -11.43 -0.55 4.24
C GLY A 124 -11.04 0.31 5.43
N TRP A 125 -11.43 1.57 5.39
CA TRP A 125 -11.29 2.52 6.48
C TRP A 125 -12.66 2.88 7.04
N ASP A 126 -12.76 3.03 8.36
CA ASP A 126 -13.81 3.85 8.93
C ASP A 126 -13.56 5.30 8.51
N THR A 127 -14.32 5.76 7.52
CA THR A 127 -14.08 7.07 6.88
C THR A 127 -14.24 8.22 7.87
N ASN A 128 -15.18 8.12 8.83
CA ASN A 128 -15.40 9.16 9.83
C ASN A 128 -14.19 9.26 10.75
N LEU A 129 -13.79 8.14 11.34
CA LEU A 129 -12.63 8.08 12.24
C LEU A 129 -11.33 8.49 11.53
N LEU A 130 -11.11 8.00 10.30
CA LEU A 130 -9.94 8.37 9.51
C LEU A 130 -9.89 9.88 9.26
N THR A 131 -11.03 10.49 8.88
CA THR A 131 -11.09 11.92 8.58
C THR A 131 -10.84 12.77 9.81
N ASP A 132 -11.38 12.37 10.97
CA ASP A 132 -11.13 13.08 12.24
C ASP A 132 -9.63 13.03 12.61
N MET A 133 -8.99 11.88 12.49
CA MET A 133 -7.55 11.74 12.75
C MET A 133 -6.72 12.58 11.76
N LEU A 134 -7.05 12.56 10.48
CA LEU A 134 -6.34 13.35 9.47
C LEU A 134 -6.55 14.85 9.68
N LYS A 135 -7.75 15.29 10.06
CA LYS A 135 -8.06 16.68 10.38
C LYS A 135 -7.19 17.21 11.53
N GLU A 136 -7.02 16.44 12.60
CA GLU A 136 -6.11 16.80 13.69
C GLU A 136 -4.66 16.98 13.21
N MET A 137 -4.23 16.16 12.23
CA MET A 137 -2.89 16.25 11.65
C MET A 137 -2.70 17.47 10.73
N THR A 138 -3.78 18.05 10.16
CA THR A 138 -3.65 19.22 9.25
C THR A 138 -3.18 20.49 9.94
N SER A 139 -3.25 20.57 11.27
CA SER A 139 -2.70 21.68 12.06
C SER A 139 -1.19 21.85 11.89
N ASP A 140 -0.50 20.76 11.54
CA ASP A 140 0.93 20.72 11.28
C ASP A 140 1.20 19.90 10.00
N LYS A 141 1.63 20.59 8.93
CA LYS A 141 1.89 19.96 7.63
C LYS A 141 2.90 18.81 7.70
N SER A 142 3.82 18.84 8.67
CA SER A 142 4.80 17.78 8.85
C SER A 142 4.16 16.44 9.23
N LYS A 143 2.99 16.48 9.86
CA LYS A 143 2.26 15.29 10.29
C LYS A 143 1.61 14.49 9.15
N LEU A 144 1.48 15.07 7.96
CA LEU A 144 0.98 14.39 6.77
C LEU A 144 2.10 13.74 5.94
N ILE A 145 3.37 14.08 6.21
CA ILE A 145 4.50 13.53 5.44
C ILE A 145 4.62 12.02 5.70
N GLY A 146 4.66 11.23 4.64
CA GLY A 146 4.93 9.78 4.71
C GLY A 146 3.78 8.90 5.22
N ILE A 147 2.56 9.45 5.37
CA ILE A 147 1.36 8.67 5.73
C ILE A 147 0.50 8.28 4.52
N GLY A 148 0.87 8.73 3.31
CA GLY A 148 0.13 8.44 2.08
C GLY A 148 -1.08 9.34 1.83
N TYR A 149 -1.31 10.35 2.66
CA TYR A 149 -2.33 11.39 2.47
C TYR A 149 -1.67 12.76 2.37
N ASN A 150 -2.10 13.57 1.41
CA ASN A 150 -1.74 14.98 1.31
C ASN A 150 -2.90 15.89 1.80
N ARG A 151 -2.74 17.18 1.73
CA ARG A 151 -3.74 18.14 2.19
C ARG A 151 -5.02 18.08 1.35
N GLU A 152 -4.87 17.93 0.04
CA GLU A 152 -5.96 17.83 -0.91
C GLU A 152 -6.82 16.59 -0.65
N ASP A 153 -6.18 15.45 -0.35
CA ASP A 153 -6.88 14.21 0.02
C ASP A 153 -7.74 14.42 1.28
N VAL A 154 -7.20 15.11 2.28
CA VAL A 154 -7.94 15.40 3.51
C VAL A 154 -9.11 16.33 3.24
N ASP A 155 -8.91 17.38 2.44
CA ASP A 155 -9.97 18.31 2.09
C ASP A 155 -11.11 17.61 1.31
N VAL A 156 -10.78 16.65 0.44
CA VAL A 156 -11.77 15.79 -0.26
C VAL A 156 -12.54 14.91 0.71
N LEU A 157 -11.85 14.28 1.69
CA LEU A 157 -12.52 13.46 2.70
C LEU A 157 -13.45 14.29 3.58
N LEU A 158 -13.02 15.48 4.01
CA LEU A 158 -13.84 16.43 4.77
C LEU A 158 -15.06 16.89 3.99
N ALA A 159 -14.91 17.17 2.69
CA ALA A 159 -16.02 17.56 1.82
C ALA A 159 -17.06 16.41 1.69
N LYS A 160 -16.62 15.16 1.56
CA LYS A 160 -17.51 13.99 1.53
C LYS A 160 -18.31 13.86 2.82
N LEU A 161 -17.67 13.92 3.99
CA LEU A 161 -18.37 13.85 5.28
C LEU A 161 -19.38 14.99 5.45
N ASN A 162 -19.01 16.22 5.04
CA ASN A 162 -19.92 17.35 5.09
C ASN A 162 -21.10 17.19 4.13
N ASN A 163 -20.97 16.41 3.05
CA ASN A 163 -22.05 16.13 2.10
C ASN A 163 -22.99 15.04 2.61
N ASP A 164 -22.46 13.98 3.22
CA ASP A 164 -23.27 12.94 3.88
C ASP A 164 -24.11 13.53 5.04
N VAL A 165 -23.65 14.62 5.66
CA VAL A 165 -24.41 15.40 6.67
C VAL A 165 -25.36 16.42 6.02
N LYS A 166 -25.17 16.76 4.72
CA LYS A 166 -25.85 17.82 3.99
C LYS A 166 -26.77 17.34 2.86
N ASP A 167 -27.27 16.14 2.89
CA ASP A 167 -28.49 15.80 2.12
C ASP A 167 -29.74 16.59 2.61
N ALA A 168 -29.44 17.67 3.39
CA ALA A 168 -30.26 18.82 3.73
C ALA A 168 -29.60 20.09 3.17
N GLY A 169 -29.65 20.28 1.85
CA GLY A 169 -29.50 21.57 1.15
C GLY A 169 -28.22 22.35 1.32
N VAL A 170 -27.27 22.28 0.36
CA VAL A 170 -26.19 23.29 0.20
C VAL A 170 -25.74 23.50 -1.24
N ASN A 171 -25.56 24.80 -1.53
CA ASN A 171 -25.07 25.40 -2.76
C ASN A 171 -23.53 25.21 -2.90
N PHE A 172 -23.07 24.63 -4.00
CA PHE A 172 -21.64 24.47 -4.28
C PHE A 172 -21.16 25.36 -5.41
N ASN A 173 -20.16 26.21 -5.12
CA ASN A 173 -19.30 26.87 -6.09
C ASN A 173 -17.88 26.24 -6.01
N ALA A 174 -17.72 25.05 -6.55
CA ALA A 174 -16.44 24.47 -6.91
C ALA A 174 -16.67 23.54 -8.09
N GLU A 175 -15.78 23.52 -9.06
CA GLU A 175 -15.85 22.62 -10.22
C GLU A 175 -15.63 21.17 -9.80
N TYR A 176 -16.65 20.57 -9.18
CA TYR A 176 -16.63 19.15 -8.88
C TYR A 176 -17.10 18.38 -10.12
N GLN A 177 -16.31 17.41 -10.54
CA GLN A 177 -16.76 16.43 -11.53
C GLN A 177 -17.54 15.33 -10.83
N PHE A 178 -18.85 15.32 -11.00
CA PHE A 178 -19.69 14.20 -10.57
C PHE A 178 -19.62 13.09 -11.62
N ARG A 179 -19.34 11.86 -11.19
CA ARG A 179 -19.30 10.70 -12.06
C ARG A 179 -20.28 9.65 -11.57
N ILE A 180 -21.03 9.10 -12.50
CA ILE A 180 -21.86 7.92 -12.25
C ILE A 180 -21.21 6.77 -13.01
N GLU A 181 -20.96 5.66 -12.34
CA GLU A 181 -20.45 4.44 -12.92
C GLU A 181 -21.58 3.40 -12.92
N ILE A 182 -21.83 2.79 -14.09
CA ILE A 182 -22.92 1.83 -14.26
C ILE A 182 -22.32 0.54 -14.83
N ASP A 183 -22.42 -0.53 -14.06
CA ASP A 183 -22.05 -1.87 -14.52
C ASP A 183 -23.09 -2.40 -15.49
N CYS A 184 -22.66 -2.79 -16.69
CA CYS A 184 -23.51 -3.35 -17.70
C CYS A 184 -23.18 -4.83 -17.91
N GLU A 185 -24.21 -5.67 -18.07
CA GLU A 185 -24.07 -7.11 -18.28
C GLU A 185 -23.45 -7.47 -19.63
N ASN A 186 -23.61 -6.58 -20.63
CA ASN A 186 -23.11 -6.78 -21.99
C ASN A 186 -23.01 -5.46 -22.77
N GLU A 187 -22.32 -5.49 -23.91
CA GLU A 187 -22.15 -4.33 -24.80
C GLU A 187 -23.46 -3.74 -25.31
N GLN A 188 -24.48 -4.56 -25.54
CA GLN A 188 -25.79 -4.11 -26.04
C GLN A 188 -26.48 -3.24 -24.98
N GLN A 189 -26.45 -3.64 -23.74
CA GLN A 189 -26.96 -2.87 -22.59
C GLN A 189 -26.18 -1.56 -22.40
N GLN A 190 -24.86 -1.60 -22.50
CA GLN A 190 -24.01 -0.41 -22.43
C GLN A 190 -24.37 0.61 -23.51
N ARG A 191 -24.53 0.16 -24.77
CA ARG A 191 -24.92 1.03 -25.88
C ARG A 191 -26.33 1.63 -25.70
N ALA A 192 -27.25 0.85 -25.14
CA ALA A 192 -28.61 1.34 -24.86
C ALA A 192 -28.60 2.46 -23.82
N PHE A 193 -27.81 2.32 -22.74
CA PHE A 193 -27.66 3.38 -21.74
C PHE A 193 -26.95 4.63 -22.30
N LEU A 194 -25.88 4.47 -23.08
CA LEU A 194 -25.20 5.62 -23.68
C LEU A 194 -26.15 6.42 -24.58
N ASN A 195 -26.89 5.76 -25.48
CA ASN A 195 -27.86 6.42 -26.35
C ASN A 195 -28.96 7.12 -25.56
N ARG A 196 -29.46 6.50 -24.49
CA ARG A 196 -30.49 7.12 -23.64
C ARG A 196 -29.97 8.39 -22.96
N PHE A 197 -28.79 8.34 -22.38
CA PHE A 197 -28.21 9.50 -21.67
C PHE A 197 -27.81 10.62 -22.63
N GLU A 198 -27.36 10.30 -23.86
CA GLU A 198 -27.14 11.30 -24.90
C GLU A 198 -28.42 12.03 -25.29
N LEU A 199 -29.55 11.29 -25.41
CA LEU A 199 -30.87 11.90 -25.66
C LEU A 199 -31.34 12.82 -24.51
N GLU A 200 -30.90 12.53 -23.28
CA GLU A 200 -31.14 13.37 -22.11
C GLU A 200 -30.13 14.54 -21.98
N GLY A 201 -29.20 14.69 -22.95
CA GLY A 201 -28.19 15.77 -22.99
C GLY A 201 -26.99 15.55 -22.10
N LEU A 202 -26.78 14.34 -21.59
CA LEU A 202 -25.65 13.98 -20.75
C LEU A 202 -24.44 13.56 -21.60
N LYS A 203 -23.24 14.04 -21.24
CA LYS A 203 -21.98 13.60 -21.88
C LYS A 203 -21.50 12.29 -21.24
N CYS A 204 -21.62 11.20 -21.99
CA CYS A 204 -21.21 9.89 -21.53
C CYS A 204 -19.99 9.36 -22.30
N ARG A 205 -19.24 8.47 -21.69
CA ARG A 205 -18.18 7.69 -22.34
C ARG A 205 -18.18 6.26 -21.80
N ALA A 206 -17.92 5.29 -22.68
CA ALA A 206 -17.69 3.91 -22.27
C ALA A 206 -16.28 3.80 -21.63
N LEU A 207 -16.18 3.08 -20.53
CA LEU A 207 -14.93 2.56 -19.99
C LEU A 207 -14.96 1.04 -20.25
N ILE A 208 -13.96 0.55 -20.98
CA ILE A 208 -13.73 -0.88 -21.15
C ILE A 208 -12.59 -1.23 -20.20
N LEU A 209 -12.89 -2.10 -19.23
CA LEU A 209 -11.93 -2.61 -18.25
C LEU A 209 -11.32 -3.92 -18.76
#